data_b339b4ce9b21dc2add7ff12cc6ca7663
#
_entry.id   b339b4ce9b21dc2add7ff12cc6ca7663
#
_cell.length_a   1.000
_cell.length_b   1.000
_cell.length_c   1.000
_cell.angle_alpha   90.00
_cell.angle_beta   90.00
_cell.angle_gamma   90.00
#
_symmetry.space_group_name_H-M   'P 1'
#
loop_
_entity.id
_entity.type
_entity.pdbx_description
1 polymer ?
#
loop_
_entity_poly.entity_id
_entity_poly.type
_entity_poly.pdbx_seq_one_letter_code
_entity_poly.pdbx_strand_id
1 'polypeptide(L)'
;MSEDMIPDVEMTSDVPERASLAEIIKQFEELVANEERMRMSKEAEAIKASFYRTLAKDKSEAEDPEDSSFVEIEEAFKEIYNSYKKERSEYNRQLEAEAEKNLALKEAVIEDLKALLEKQEDVNETFPMFRDIQDRWRAVGPVPP
;
A
#
# COMPACT_ATOMS: atom_id res chain seq x y z
N MET A 1 34.85 9.60 21.21
CA MET A 1 34.25 9.05 21.14
C MET A 1 33.70 8.41 20.65
N SER A 2 33.71 8.74 20.30
CA SER A 2 33.07 8.06 19.89
C SER A 2 32.50 7.50 19.57
N GLU A 3 32.37 7.50 19.39
CA GLU A 3 31.77 6.87 19.24
C GLU A 3 31.14 6.34 18.78
N ASP A 4 31.10 6.69 18.52
CA ASP A 4 30.43 6.10 18.24
C ASP A 4 30.16 5.32 17.68
N MET A 5 30.46 5.38 17.41
CA MET A 5 30.27 4.58 17.05
C MET A 5 29.99 3.63 16.74
N ILE A 6 29.64 3.96 16.05
CA ILE A 6 29.54 2.88 15.84
C ILE A 6 29.37 1.77 16.23
N PRO A 7 29.30 1.74 16.56
CA PRO A 7 29.13 0.60 17.40
C PRO A 7 27.80 -0.11 17.31
N ASP A 8 26.87 0.47 16.68
CA ASP A 8 25.54 -0.15 16.55
C ASP A 8 25.62 -1.51 15.88
N VAL A 9 26.49 -1.62 14.89
CA VAL A 9 26.65 -2.89 14.18
C VAL A 9 27.22 -3.94 15.10
N GLU A 10 28.14 -3.55 15.95
CA GLU A 10 28.76 -4.46 16.88
C GLU A 10 27.77 -4.93 17.94
N MET A 11 26.91 -4.01 18.36
CA MET A 11 25.92 -4.35 19.37
C MET A 11 24.91 -5.35 18.84
N THR A 12 24.58 -5.23 17.55
CA THR A 12 23.62 -6.16 16.97
C THR A 12 24.14 -7.58 16.95
N SER A 13 25.45 -7.76 16.88
CA SER A 13 26.01 -9.12 16.91
C SER A 13 25.81 -9.79 18.25
N ASP A 14 25.62 -9.01 19.32
CA ASP A 14 25.38 -9.54 20.64
C ASP A 14 23.91 -9.74 20.96
N VAL A 15 23.03 -9.23 20.11
CA VAL A 15 21.59 -9.32 20.33
C VAL A 15 21.13 -10.74 20.02
N PRO A 16 20.31 -11.33 20.92
CA PRO A 16 19.74 -12.63 20.61
C PRO A 16 19.00 -12.59 19.29
N GLU A 17 19.12 -13.65 18.52
CA GLU A 17 18.55 -13.68 17.19
C GLU A 17 17.05 -13.48 17.17
N ARG A 18 16.34 -14.05 18.16
CA ARG A 18 14.89 -13.86 18.24
C ARG A 18 14.51 -12.44 18.59
N ALA A 19 15.43 -11.71 19.22
CA ALA A 19 15.22 -10.30 19.48
C ALA A 19 15.27 -9.51 18.18
N SER A 20 16.13 -9.94 17.24
CA SER A 20 16.16 -9.31 15.91
C SER A 20 14.85 -9.55 15.16
N LEU A 21 14.29 -10.75 15.28
CA LEU A 21 12.99 -11.03 14.67
C LEU A 21 11.91 -10.16 15.29
N ALA A 22 11.94 -9.98 16.61
CA ALA A 22 10.98 -9.12 17.27
C ALA A 22 11.10 -7.68 16.82
N GLU A 23 12.32 -7.22 16.56
CA GLU A 23 12.54 -5.88 16.03
C GLU A 23 11.92 -5.72 14.66
N ILE A 24 12.06 -6.73 13.81
CA ILE A 24 11.49 -6.69 12.47
C ILE A 24 9.97 -6.65 12.54
N ILE A 25 9.40 -7.45 13.45
CA ILE A 25 7.95 -7.42 13.66
C ILE A 25 7.50 -6.03 14.11
N LYS A 26 8.29 -5.41 14.99
CA LYS A 26 7.98 -4.08 15.46
C LYS A 26 8.01 -3.06 14.31
N GLN A 27 8.99 -3.18 13.42
CA GLN A 27 9.05 -2.33 12.24
C GLN A 27 7.79 -2.48 11.40
N PHE A 28 7.31 -3.71 11.26
CA PHE A 28 6.10 -3.94 10.49
C PHE A 28 4.87 -3.39 11.19
N GLU A 29 4.83 -3.51 12.51
CA GLU A 29 3.74 -2.92 13.28
C GLU A 29 3.69 -1.41 13.12
N GLU A 30 4.86 -0.78 13.06
CA GLU A 30 4.93 0.66 12.83
C GLU A 30 4.44 1.03 11.44
N LEU A 31 4.77 0.19 10.47
CA LEU A 31 4.30 0.41 9.12
C LEU A 31 2.78 0.33 9.03
N VAL A 32 2.17 -0.67 9.67
CA VAL A 32 0.72 -0.84 9.61
C VAL A 32 -0.01 0.22 10.43
N ALA A 33 0.70 0.94 11.29
CA ALA A 33 0.12 2.06 12.04
C ALA A 33 0.25 3.37 11.28
N ASN A 34 0.97 3.38 10.17
CA ASN A 34 1.20 4.59 9.39
C ASN A 34 -0.03 4.93 8.56
N GLU A 35 -0.33 6.23 8.46
CA GLU A 35 -1.48 6.67 7.67
C GLU A 35 -1.31 6.37 6.18
N GLU A 36 -0.06 6.32 5.70
CA GLU A 36 0.24 6.06 4.30
C GLU A 36 0.49 4.59 4.03
N ARG A 37 0.09 3.72 4.94
CA ARG A 37 0.42 2.29 4.86
C ARG A 37 -0.01 1.61 3.57
N MET A 38 -1.09 2.10 2.98
CA MET A 38 -1.57 1.48 1.73
C MET A 38 -0.65 1.77 0.54
N ARG A 39 0.22 2.77 0.66
CA ARG A 39 1.19 3.12 -0.38
C ARG A 39 2.57 2.56 -0.08
N MET A 40 2.70 1.81 1.00
CA MET A 40 3.98 1.32 1.49
C MET A 40 4.17 -0.17 1.20
N SER A 41 3.63 -0.66 0.09
CA SER A 41 3.72 -2.08 -0.22
C SER A 41 5.14 -2.54 -0.47
N LYS A 42 5.98 -1.70 -1.05
CA LYS A 42 7.38 -2.06 -1.26
C LYS A 42 8.11 -2.22 0.06
N GLU A 43 7.87 -1.30 0.96
CA GLU A 43 8.47 -1.36 2.30
C GLU A 43 7.96 -2.59 3.04
N ALA A 44 6.67 -2.90 2.91
CA ALA A 44 6.10 -4.08 3.56
C ALA A 44 6.75 -5.36 3.03
N GLU A 45 6.94 -5.46 1.71
CA GLU A 45 7.57 -6.64 1.13
C GLU A 45 9.04 -6.74 1.52
N ALA A 46 9.72 -5.60 1.64
CA ALA A 46 11.11 -5.59 2.09
C ALA A 46 11.22 -6.09 3.53
N ILE A 47 10.30 -5.67 4.39
CA ILE A 47 10.30 -6.12 5.77
C ILE A 47 10.00 -7.62 5.84
N LYS A 48 9.05 -8.08 5.04
CA LYS A 48 8.73 -9.50 4.98
C LYS A 48 9.95 -10.33 4.55
N ALA A 49 10.64 -9.88 3.50
CA ALA A 49 11.84 -10.58 3.03
C ALA A 49 12.91 -10.61 4.11
N SER A 50 13.08 -9.50 4.80
CA SER A 50 14.04 -9.41 5.89
C SER A 50 13.67 -10.36 7.04
N PHE A 51 12.38 -10.43 7.35
CA PHE A 51 11.91 -11.32 8.41
C PHE A 51 12.23 -12.79 8.10
N TYR A 52 11.87 -13.23 6.88
CA TYR A 52 12.08 -14.64 6.54
C TYR A 52 13.56 -14.98 6.36
N ARG A 53 14.35 -14.03 5.88
CA ARG A 53 15.78 -14.22 5.76
C ARG A 53 16.40 -14.37 7.15
N THR A 54 16.02 -13.53 8.09
CA THR A 54 16.51 -13.59 9.45
C THR A 54 16.01 -14.86 10.15
N LEU A 55 14.76 -15.24 9.92
CA LEU A 55 14.21 -16.45 10.51
C LEU A 55 14.98 -17.68 10.04
N ALA A 56 15.26 -17.77 8.76
CA ALA A 56 16.01 -18.90 8.21
C ALA A 56 17.42 -18.95 8.78
N LYS A 57 18.06 -17.80 8.92
CA LYS A 57 19.39 -17.73 9.50
C LYS A 57 19.37 -18.17 10.96
N ASP A 58 18.42 -17.66 11.73
CA ASP A 58 18.32 -17.98 13.14
C ASP A 58 18.07 -19.48 13.35
N LYS A 59 17.22 -20.06 12.53
CA LYS A 59 16.95 -21.50 12.61
C LYS A 59 18.20 -22.31 12.29
N SER A 60 18.96 -21.88 11.30
CA SER A 60 20.16 -22.63 10.89
C SER A 60 21.25 -22.60 11.94
N GLU A 61 21.26 -21.57 12.78
CA GLU A 61 22.27 -21.41 13.82
C GLU A 61 21.78 -21.88 15.19
N ALA A 62 20.52 -22.25 15.31
CA ALA A 62 19.94 -22.69 16.59
C ALA A 62 20.31 -24.10 16.88
N GLU A 63 20.41 -24.41 18.17
CA GLU A 63 20.63 -25.78 18.61
C GLU A 63 19.42 -26.65 18.27
N ASP A 64 18.23 -26.08 18.38
CA ASP A 64 16.98 -26.77 18.06
C ASP A 64 16.18 -25.93 17.04
N PRO A 65 16.36 -26.22 15.74
CA PRO A 65 15.60 -25.49 14.73
C PRO A 65 14.09 -25.71 14.82
N GLU A 66 13.66 -26.72 15.56
CA GLU A 66 12.24 -27.02 15.74
C GLU A 66 11.67 -26.36 16.99
N ASP A 67 12.43 -25.51 17.64
CA ASP A 67 11.98 -24.82 18.85
C ASP A 67 10.66 -24.09 18.56
N SER A 68 9.69 -24.27 19.42
CA SER A 68 8.36 -23.71 19.24
C SER A 68 8.35 -22.20 19.20
N SER A 69 9.37 -21.53 19.77
CA SER A 69 9.42 -20.08 19.73
C SER A 69 9.55 -19.55 18.30
N PHE A 70 10.18 -20.31 17.39
CA PHE A 70 10.25 -19.92 15.99
C PHE A 70 8.88 -19.98 15.33
N VAL A 71 8.11 -21.01 15.66
CA VAL A 71 6.76 -21.14 15.13
C VAL A 71 5.89 -19.99 15.63
N GLU A 72 5.99 -19.69 16.91
CA GLU A 72 5.19 -18.64 17.52
C GLU A 72 5.49 -17.27 16.92
N ILE A 73 6.76 -16.99 16.70
CA ILE A 73 7.13 -15.68 16.17
C ILE A 73 6.77 -15.56 14.69
N GLU A 74 6.86 -16.65 13.95
CA GLU A 74 6.43 -16.65 12.56
C GLU A 74 4.92 -16.45 12.46
N GLU A 75 4.16 -17.10 13.32
CA GLU A 75 2.71 -16.93 13.32
C GLU A 75 2.31 -15.52 13.68
N ALA A 76 3.02 -14.91 14.62
CA ALA A 76 2.77 -13.52 14.98
C ALA A 76 2.98 -12.60 13.80
N PHE A 77 4.05 -12.82 13.05
CA PHE A 77 4.32 -12.02 11.86
C PHE A 77 3.26 -12.25 10.78
N LYS A 78 2.93 -13.52 10.54
CA LYS A 78 1.94 -13.87 9.53
C LYS A 78 0.60 -13.21 9.79
N GLU A 79 0.20 -13.17 11.06
CA GLU A 79 -1.08 -12.58 11.42
C GLU A 79 -1.13 -11.10 11.05
N ILE A 80 -0.08 -10.36 11.39
CA ILE A 80 -0.01 -8.94 11.08
C ILE A 80 0.09 -8.72 9.58
N TYR A 81 0.93 -9.50 8.91
CA TYR A 81 1.12 -9.37 7.48
C TYR A 81 -0.15 -9.70 6.71
N ASN A 82 -0.84 -10.77 7.08
CA ASN A 82 -2.07 -11.17 6.39
C ASN A 82 -3.17 -10.14 6.60
N SER A 83 -3.23 -9.56 7.79
CA SER A 83 -4.19 -8.51 8.08
C SER A 83 -3.93 -7.28 7.22
N TYR A 84 -2.67 -6.89 7.10
CA TYR A 84 -2.27 -5.78 6.25
C TYR A 84 -2.59 -6.06 4.78
N LYS A 85 -2.26 -7.26 4.33
CA LYS A 85 -2.49 -7.66 2.95
C LYS A 85 -3.97 -7.63 2.60
N LYS A 86 -4.79 -8.09 3.53
CA LYS A 86 -6.25 -8.07 3.35
C LYS A 86 -6.76 -6.64 3.26
N GLU A 87 -6.29 -5.79 4.13
CA GLU A 87 -6.68 -4.38 4.13
C GLU A 87 -6.27 -3.71 2.83
N ARG A 88 -5.07 -4.01 2.35
CA ARG A 88 -4.58 -3.43 1.10
C ARG A 88 -5.36 -3.91 -0.11
N SER A 89 -5.73 -5.19 -0.10
CA SER A 89 -6.54 -5.75 -1.17
C SER A 89 -7.90 -5.06 -1.25
N GLU A 90 -8.50 -4.81 -0.10
CA GLU A 90 -9.77 -4.10 -0.02
C GLU A 90 -9.62 -2.65 -0.49
N TYR A 91 -8.55 -2.00 -0.08
CA TYR A 91 -8.28 -0.63 -0.49
C TYR A 91 -8.11 -0.54 -2.01
N ASN A 92 -7.36 -1.46 -2.60
CA ASN A 92 -7.15 -1.49 -4.05
C ASN A 92 -8.44 -1.75 -4.80
N ARG A 93 -9.29 -2.61 -4.24
CA ARG A 93 -10.58 -2.91 -4.84
C ARG A 93 -11.48 -1.68 -4.86
N GLN A 94 -11.45 -0.91 -3.77
CA GLN A 94 -12.22 0.32 -3.70
C GLN A 94 -11.71 1.37 -4.68
N LEU A 95 -10.40 1.48 -4.83
CA LEU A 95 -9.82 2.40 -5.81
C LEU A 95 -10.22 2.02 -7.22
N GLU A 96 -10.21 0.73 -7.52
CA GLU A 96 -10.59 0.26 -8.85
C GLU A 96 -12.06 0.51 -9.12
N ALA A 97 -12.91 0.26 -8.14
CA ALA A 97 -14.35 0.52 -8.29
C ALA A 97 -14.61 2.00 -8.50
N GLU A 98 -13.90 2.86 -7.77
CA GLU A 98 -14.05 4.29 -7.93
C GLU A 98 -13.57 4.76 -9.29
N ALA A 99 -12.45 4.19 -9.78
CA ALA A 99 -11.93 4.53 -11.09
C ALA A 99 -12.92 4.13 -12.18
N GLU A 100 -13.56 2.98 -12.06
CA GLU A 100 -14.56 2.54 -13.02
C GLU A 100 -15.79 3.45 -13.00
N LYS A 101 -16.19 3.86 -11.83
CA LYS A 101 -17.29 4.80 -11.69
C LYS A 101 -16.95 6.13 -12.37
N ASN A 102 -15.72 6.61 -12.16
CA ASN A 102 -15.26 7.85 -12.78
C ASN A 102 -15.21 7.72 -14.30
N LEU A 103 -14.81 6.56 -14.79
CA LEU A 103 -14.81 6.31 -16.24
C LEU A 103 -16.22 6.44 -16.80
N ALA A 104 -17.19 5.83 -16.14
CA ALA A 104 -18.59 5.92 -16.59
C ALA A 104 -19.07 7.37 -16.59
N LEU A 105 -18.68 8.14 -15.58
CA LEU A 105 -19.05 9.55 -15.52
C LEU A 105 -18.44 10.34 -16.68
N LYS A 106 -17.18 10.07 -16.99
CA LYS A 106 -16.53 10.75 -18.11
C LYS A 106 -17.15 10.36 -19.46
N GLU A 107 -17.51 9.08 -19.60
CA GLU A 107 -18.18 8.64 -20.81
C GLU A 107 -19.52 9.32 -20.98
N ALA A 108 -20.26 9.52 -19.89
CA ALA A 108 -21.53 10.23 -19.94
C ALA A 108 -21.32 11.70 -20.36
N VAL A 109 -20.26 12.31 -19.86
CA VAL A 109 -19.93 13.69 -20.24
C VAL A 109 -19.60 13.78 -21.75
N ILE A 110 -18.86 12.79 -22.25
CA ILE A 110 -18.52 12.75 -23.68
C ILE A 110 -19.80 12.61 -24.51
N GLU A 111 -20.73 11.76 -24.09
CA GLU A 111 -21.97 11.60 -24.81
C GLU A 111 -22.78 12.88 -24.81
N ASP A 112 -22.81 13.60 -23.71
CA ASP A 112 -23.50 14.87 -23.64
C ASP A 112 -22.87 15.90 -24.57
N LEU A 113 -21.52 15.89 -24.66
CA LEU A 113 -20.82 16.78 -25.56
C LEU A 113 -21.15 16.45 -27.00
N LYS A 114 -21.20 15.18 -27.38
CA LYS A 114 -21.56 14.75 -28.71
C LYS A 114 -22.96 15.23 -29.06
N ALA A 115 -23.89 15.05 -28.13
CA ALA A 115 -25.27 15.48 -28.37
C ALA A 115 -25.34 16.98 -28.56
N LEU A 116 -24.57 17.74 -27.79
CA LEU A 116 -24.54 19.19 -27.92
C LEU A 116 -24.01 19.62 -29.27
N LEU A 117 -22.94 18.96 -29.74
CA LEU A 117 -22.36 19.28 -31.03
C LEU A 117 -23.29 18.96 -32.19
N GLU A 118 -24.11 17.93 -32.04
CA GLU A 118 -25.07 17.54 -33.08
C GLU A 118 -26.25 18.51 -33.20
N LYS A 119 -26.56 19.21 -32.14
CA LYS A 119 -27.71 20.07 -32.09
C LYS A 119 -27.58 21.29 -33.04
N GLN A 120 -26.38 21.83 -33.14
CA GLN A 120 -26.12 23.00 -33.99
C GLN A 120 -27.05 24.17 -33.69
N GLU A 121 -27.28 24.42 -32.41
CA GLU A 121 -28.17 25.48 -32.00
C GLU A 121 -27.45 26.81 -31.82
N ASP A 122 -28.20 27.83 -31.40
CA ASP A 122 -27.66 29.14 -31.14
C ASP A 122 -26.46 29.07 -30.17
N VAL A 123 -25.38 29.73 -30.53
CA VAL A 123 -24.16 29.77 -29.73
C VAL A 123 -24.46 30.26 -28.31
N ASN A 124 -25.36 31.24 -28.18
CA ASN A 124 -25.69 31.76 -26.85
C ASN A 124 -26.33 30.74 -25.96
N GLU A 125 -27.03 29.74 -26.49
CA GLU A 125 -27.63 28.67 -25.72
C GLU A 125 -26.66 27.55 -25.49
N THR A 126 -25.83 27.22 -26.47
CA THR A 126 -24.92 26.09 -26.36
C THR A 126 -23.69 26.41 -25.52
N PHE A 127 -23.29 27.67 -25.45
CA PHE A 127 -22.08 28.05 -24.73
C PHE A 127 -22.16 27.72 -23.23
N PRO A 128 -23.23 28.07 -22.52
CA PRO A 128 -23.36 27.70 -21.12
C PRO A 128 -23.39 26.20 -20.91
N MET A 129 -24.02 25.46 -21.82
CA MET A 129 -24.06 23.99 -21.74
C MET A 129 -22.69 23.39 -21.94
N PHE A 130 -21.91 23.97 -22.84
CA PHE A 130 -20.54 23.53 -23.07
C PHE A 130 -19.69 23.76 -21.82
N ARG A 131 -19.86 24.89 -21.18
CA ARG A 131 -19.13 25.16 -19.93
C ARG A 131 -19.50 24.21 -18.83
N ASP A 132 -20.78 23.85 -18.71
CA ASP A 132 -21.23 22.88 -17.73
C ASP A 132 -20.58 21.53 -17.99
N ILE A 133 -20.50 21.12 -19.24
CA ILE A 133 -19.85 19.86 -19.61
C ILE A 133 -18.37 19.89 -19.24
N GLN A 134 -17.69 20.99 -19.49
CA GLN A 134 -16.28 21.13 -19.11
C GLN A 134 -16.08 21.03 -17.60
N ASP A 135 -16.98 21.66 -16.85
CA ASP A 135 -16.88 21.63 -15.40
C ASP A 135 -17.10 20.21 -14.87
N ARG A 136 -18.06 19.50 -15.45
CA ARG A 136 -18.32 18.11 -15.06
C ARG A 136 -17.13 17.22 -15.37
N TRP A 137 -16.48 17.44 -16.51
CA TRP A 137 -15.29 16.68 -16.89
C TRP A 137 -14.17 16.87 -15.87
N ARG A 138 -13.94 18.12 -15.48
CA ARG A 138 -12.88 18.43 -14.52
C ARG A 138 -13.17 17.88 -13.14
N ALA A 139 -14.45 17.75 -12.79
CA ALA A 139 -14.84 17.27 -11.48
C ALA A 139 -14.68 15.76 -11.33
N VAL A 140 -14.57 15.02 -12.44
CA VAL A 140 -14.41 13.57 -12.36
C VAL A 140 -13.00 13.21 -11.95
N GLY A 141 -12.88 12.26 -11.04
CA GLY A 141 -11.58 11.81 -10.54
C GLY A 141 -10.87 10.83 -11.46
N PRO A 142 -9.88 10.13 -10.92
CA PRO A 142 -9.07 9.20 -11.73
C PRO A 142 -9.88 8.10 -12.36
N VAL A 143 -9.43 7.64 -13.53
CA VAL A 143 -10.06 6.54 -14.25
C VAL A 143 -9.02 5.42 -14.41
N PRO A 144 -9.46 4.20 -14.76
CA PRO A 144 -8.51 3.08 -14.98
C PRO A 144 -7.57 3.39 -16.12
N PRO A 145 -6.32 2.84 -16.06
CA PRO A 145 -5.35 3.03 -17.13
C PRO A 145 -5.75 2.35 -18.43
#